data_073524f1041f0ae56ad7a95e59600e9e
#
_entry.id   073524f1041f0ae56ad7a95e59600e9e
#
_cell.length_a   1.000
_cell.length_b   1.000
_cell.length_c   1.000
_cell.angle_alpha   90.00
_cell.angle_beta   90.00
_cell.angle_gamma   90.00
#
_symmetry.space_group_name_H-M   'P 1'
#
loop_
_entity.id
_entity.type
_entity.pdbx_description
1 polymer ?
#
loop_
_entity_poly.entity_id
_entity_poly.type
_entity_poly.pdbx_seq_one_letter_code
_entity_poly.pdbx_strand_id
1 'polypeptide(L)'
;HVYPLYTNWIEKMLKPFEDEKVGLVYGRQTGNENTRYSELQLMNKWFPKESNYNQLTPFCNNANAIVRRSLWEEQPYDESLTGLEDLDWGLKIQKKGWKIVYEAHASIVHVHEENASKIKNRYRREAIALKRILPNQSMNLFDFIRLTVINIVIDVFHAFHERKLFLNFRDIVQFRTMQFLGTYIGFRQKNEVDAQLRKRFYYPNELKKKNKEPEYGERIIYSAVES
;
A
#
# COMPACT_ATOMS: atom_id res chain seq x y z
N HIS A 1 -6.48 -4.98 7.90
CA HIS A 1 -6.61 -6.44 7.95
C HIS A 1 -6.40 -7.02 6.55
N VAL A 2 -5.64 -8.12 6.44
CA VAL A 2 -5.32 -8.78 5.18
C VAL A 2 -5.66 -10.26 5.29
N TYR A 3 -6.37 -10.80 4.27
CA TYR A 3 -6.65 -12.24 4.19
C TYR A 3 -6.77 -12.72 2.75
N PRO A 4 -6.30 -13.93 2.41
CA PRO A 4 -6.43 -14.50 1.08
C PRO A 4 -7.88 -14.74 0.67
N LEU A 5 -8.17 -14.60 -0.63
CA LEU A 5 -9.50 -14.89 -1.19
C LEU A 5 -9.66 -16.36 -1.60
N TYR A 6 -8.57 -17.03 -1.94
CA TYR A 6 -8.58 -18.38 -2.52
C TYR A 6 -7.63 -19.32 -1.78
N THR A 7 -8.00 -20.57 -1.64
CA THR A 7 -7.20 -21.61 -0.96
C THR A 7 -5.87 -21.90 -1.64
N ASN A 8 -5.78 -21.72 -2.95
CA ASN A 8 -4.56 -21.91 -3.75
C ASN A 8 -3.70 -20.64 -3.86
N TRP A 9 -3.92 -19.64 -3.01
CA TRP A 9 -3.21 -18.36 -3.03
C TRP A 9 -1.69 -18.53 -2.99
N ILE A 10 -1.17 -19.36 -2.07
CA ILE A 10 0.28 -19.56 -1.92
C ILE A 10 0.90 -20.25 -3.12
N GLU A 11 0.21 -21.22 -3.72
CA GLU A 11 0.66 -21.93 -4.93
C GLU A 11 0.80 -20.94 -6.09
N LYS A 12 -0.19 -20.06 -6.26
CA LYS A 12 -0.15 -19.02 -7.30
C LYS A 12 1.01 -18.04 -7.09
N MET A 13 1.29 -17.67 -5.85
CA MET A 13 2.42 -16.78 -5.52
C MET A 13 3.78 -17.47 -5.74
N LEU A 14 3.89 -18.78 -5.54
CA LEU A 14 5.14 -19.53 -5.66
C LEU A 14 5.47 -19.90 -7.11
N LYS A 15 4.45 -20.19 -7.94
CA LYS A 15 4.63 -20.66 -9.30
C LYS A 15 5.58 -19.81 -10.16
N PRO A 16 5.53 -18.47 -10.16
CA PRO A 16 6.44 -17.67 -10.97
C PRO A 16 7.92 -17.84 -10.62
N PHE A 17 8.26 -18.35 -9.43
CA PHE A 17 9.65 -18.61 -9.02
C PHE A 17 10.29 -19.82 -9.69
N GLU A 18 9.55 -20.57 -10.52
CA GLU A 18 10.09 -21.58 -11.44
C GLU A 18 11.06 -20.90 -12.45
N ASP A 19 10.86 -19.63 -12.78
CA ASP A 19 11.87 -18.80 -13.44
C ASP A 19 12.89 -18.31 -12.38
N GLU A 20 14.13 -18.80 -12.49
CA GLU A 20 15.21 -18.45 -11.56
C GLU A 20 15.54 -16.96 -11.52
N LYS A 21 15.16 -16.20 -12.55
CA LYS A 21 15.33 -14.73 -12.61
C LYS A 21 14.28 -13.95 -11.84
N VAL A 22 13.22 -14.61 -11.36
CA VAL A 22 12.20 -13.94 -10.55
C VAL A 22 12.71 -13.73 -9.13
N GLY A 23 12.83 -12.47 -8.72
CA GLY A 23 13.26 -12.06 -7.38
C GLY A 23 12.10 -11.73 -6.45
N LEU A 24 10.95 -11.26 -7.01
CA LEU A 24 9.77 -10.87 -6.27
C LEU A 24 8.50 -11.22 -7.06
N VAL A 25 7.51 -11.74 -6.36
CA VAL A 25 6.13 -11.90 -6.84
C VAL A 25 5.21 -11.16 -5.90
N TYR A 26 4.32 -10.34 -6.43
CA TYR A 26 3.26 -9.72 -5.65
C TYR A 26 1.89 -10.00 -6.28
N GLY A 27 0.89 -10.14 -5.43
CA GLY A 27 -0.45 -10.51 -5.84
C GLY A 27 -1.44 -9.34 -5.82
N ARG A 28 -2.62 -9.61 -6.36
CA ARG A 28 -3.72 -8.66 -6.42
C ARG A 28 -4.22 -8.30 -5.03
N GLN A 29 -4.50 -7.02 -4.83
CA GLN A 29 -5.24 -6.54 -3.66
C GLN A 29 -6.61 -6.05 -4.09
N THR A 30 -7.62 -6.36 -3.30
CA THR A 30 -8.98 -5.87 -3.44
C THR A 30 -9.54 -5.47 -2.07
N GLY A 31 -10.62 -4.73 -2.07
CA GLY A 31 -11.34 -4.38 -0.84
C GLY A 31 -12.56 -5.27 -0.62
N ASN A 32 -13.30 -4.94 0.43
CA ASN A 32 -14.62 -5.48 0.75
C ASN A 32 -15.63 -4.32 0.91
N GLU A 33 -16.82 -4.61 1.47
CA GLU A 33 -17.89 -3.65 1.70
C GLU A 33 -17.51 -2.48 2.62
N ASN A 34 -16.49 -2.64 3.48
CA ASN A 34 -16.00 -1.60 4.38
C ASN A 34 -14.91 -0.72 3.74
N THR A 35 -14.45 -1.07 2.54
CA THR A 35 -13.40 -0.32 1.85
C THR A 35 -13.98 0.96 1.23
N ARG A 36 -13.32 2.09 1.45
CA ARG A 36 -13.72 3.38 0.90
C ARG A 36 -13.77 3.35 -0.62
N TYR A 37 -14.76 4.04 -1.20
CA TYR A 37 -14.97 4.04 -2.65
C TYR A 37 -13.71 4.44 -3.44
N SER A 38 -13.09 5.56 -3.08
CA SER A 38 -11.88 6.04 -3.77
C SER A 38 -10.69 5.09 -3.59
N GLU A 39 -10.62 4.37 -2.48
CA GLU A 39 -9.56 3.38 -2.25
C GLU A 39 -9.76 2.13 -3.13
N LEU A 40 -11.01 1.68 -3.31
CA LEU A 40 -11.33 0.64 -4.30
C LEU A 40 -10.93 1.05 -5.73
N GLN A 41 -11.16 2.31 -6.12
CA GLN A 41 -10.73 2.81 -7.43
C GLN A 41 -9.20 2.76 -7.58
N LEU A 42 -8.45 3.09 -6.51
CA LEU A 42 -6.99 2.95 -6.50
C LEU A 42 -6.55 1.49 -6.60
N MET A 43 -7.17 0.59 -5.83
CA MET A 43 -6.85 -0.85 -5.88
C MET A 43 -7.11 -1.41 -7.28
N ASN A 44 -8.23 -1.08 -7.91
CA ASN A 44 -8.55 -1.53 -9.27
C ASN A 44 -7.54 -1.02 -10.31
N LYS A 45 -7.02 0.19 -10.11
CA LYS A 45 -6.01 0.79 -10.99
C LYS A 45 -4.64 0.14 -10.82
N TRP A 46 -4.21 -0.09 -9.58
CA TRP A 46 -2.86 -0.57 -9.27
C TRP A 46 -2.74 -2.09 -9.29
N PHE A 47 -3.87 -2.79 -9.10
CA PHE A 47 -3.95 -4.24 -9.06
C PHE A 47 -5.02 -4.75 -10.05
N PRO A 48 -4.77 -4.66 -11.35
CA PRO A 48 -5.71 -5.10 -12.39
C PRO A 48 -6.00 -6.60 -12.30
N LYS A 49 -7.00 -7.07 -13.04
CA LYS A 49 -7.41 -8.48 -13.06
C LYS A 49 -6.47 -9.38 -13.86
N GLU A 50 -5.57 -8.80 -14.64
CA GLU A 50 -4.64 -9.51 -15.51
C GLU A 50 -3.24 -9.52 -14.90
N SER A 51 -2.61 -10.71 -14.88
CA SER A 51 -1.24 -10.88 -14.40
C SER A 51 -0.23 -10.27 -15.37
N ASN A 52 0.94 -9.87 -14.84
CA ASN A 52 2.02 -9.33 -15.64
C ASN A 52 3.36 -9.99 -15.25
N TYR A 53 3.82 -10.91 -16.08
CA TYR A 53 5.07 -11.66 -15.89
C TYR A 53 6.30 -10.95 -16.46
N ASN A 54 6.11 -9.87 -17.23
CA ASN A 54 7.15 -9.08 -17.85
C ASN A 54 7.09 -7.61 -17.41
N GLN A 55 6.89 -7.38 -16.13
CA GLN A 55 6.75 -6.05 -15.58
C GLN A 55 8.06 -5.25 -15.69
N LEU A 56 7.97 -4.07 -16.32
CA LEU A 56 9.10 -3.16 -16.51
C LEU A 56 9.23 -2.13 -15.36
N THR A 57 8.16 -1.92 -14.60
CA THR A 57 8.15 -0.97 -13.49
C THR A 57 8.59 -1.65 -12.19
N PRO A 58 9.22 -0.91 -11.26
CA PRO A 58 9.64 -1.44 -9.96
C PRO A 58 8.48 -1.58 -8.96
N PHE A 59 7.26 -1.25 -9.37
CA PHE A 59 6.10 -1.30 -8.49
C PHE A 59 5.88 -2.70 -7.95
N CYS A 60 5.71 -2.80 -6.65
CA CYS A 60 5.28 -3.99 -5.91
C CYS A 60 4.61 -3.54 -4.61
N ASN A 61 4.07 -4.46 -3.83
CA ASN A 61 3.44 -4.09 -2.56
C ASN A 61 3.55 -5.21 -1.53
N ASN A 62 4.18 -4.91 -0.41
CA ASN A 62 4.49 -5.85 0.67
C ASN A 62 3.27 -6.47 1.36
N ALA A 63 2.08 -5.89 1.24
CA ALA A 63 0.88 -6.48 1.83
C ALA A 63 0.51 -7.83 1.20
N ASN A 64 0.98 -8.10 -0.03
CA ASN A 64 0.78 -9.37 -0.74
C ASN A 64 1.99 -9.67 -1.62
N ALA A 65 3.13 -10.01 -1.02
CA ALA A 65 4.35 -10.28 -1.75
C ALA A 65 5.14 -11.48 -1.18
N ILE A 66 5.86 -12.15 -2.07
CA ILE A 66 6.89 -13.13 -1.74
C ILE A 66 8.19 -12.67 -2.40
N VAL A 67 9.28 -12.73 -1.66
CA VAL A 67 10.62 -12.39 -2.14
C VAL A 67 11.54 -13.60 -2.03
N ARG A 68 12.50 -13.71 -2.93
CA ARG A 68 13.55 -14.72 -2.85
C ARG A 68 14.44 -14.41 -1.65
N ARG A 69 14.48 -15.31 -0.65
CA ARG A 69 15.15 -15.07 0.63
C ARG A 69 16.64 -14.74 0.46
N SER A 70 17.36 -15.50 -0.37
CA SER A 70 18.77 -15.23 -0.63
C SER A 70 19.03 -13.82 -1.17
N LEU A 71 18.12 -13.31 -2.02
CA LEU A 71 18.20 -11.96 -2.55
C LEU A 71 17.91 -10.90 -1.48
N TRP A 72 16.97 -11.18 -0.58
CA TRP A 72 16.67 -10.29 0.54
C TRP A 72 17.81 -10.25 1.56
N GLU A 73 18.47 -11.39 1.82
CA GLU A 73 19.65 -11.45 2.71
C GLU A 73 20.83 -10.66 2.14
N GLU A 74 21.03 -10.66 0.81
CA GLU A 74 22.03 -9.83 0.13
C GLU A 74 21.65 -8.34 0.12
N GLN A 75 20.38 -8.03 -0.05
CA GLN A 75 19.84 -6.69 -0.21
C GLN A 75 18.59 -6.51 0.67
N PRO A 76 18.75 -6.23 1.98
CA PRO A 76 17.60 -6.00 2.88
C PRO A 76 16.87 -4.70 2.54
N TYR A 77 15.66 -4.57 3.07
CA TYR A 77 14.88 -3.32 2.98
C TYR A 77 15.59 -2.17 3.69
N ASP A 78 15.46 -0.96 3.14
CA ASP A 78 15.94 0.26 3.81
C ASP A 78 14.96 0.68 4.91
N GLU A 79 15.24 0.27 6.15
CA GLU A 79 14.43 0.60 7.33
C GLU A 79 14.46 2.10 7.70
N SER A 80 15.31 2.90 7.06
CA SER A 80 15.34 4.35 7.26
C SER A 80 14.24 5.09 6.50
N LEU A 81 13.57 4.43 5.54
CA LEU A 81 12.43 4.99 4.82
C LEU A 81 11.19 5.08 5.72
N THR A 82 10.30 6.00 5.40
CA THR A 82 9.03 6.19 6.10
C THR A 82 7.87 5.43 5.47
N GLY A 83 8.13 4.62 4.47
CA GLY A 83 7.22 3.85 3.64
C GLY A 83 7.85 3.59 2.29
N LEU A 84 7.16 2.85 1.40
CA LEU A 84 7.63 2.51 0.05
C LEU A 84 8.98 1.77 0.03
N GLU A 85 9.32 1.06 1.11
CA GLU A 85 10.51 0.20 1.20
C GLU A 85 10.47 -0.90 0.14
N ASP A 86 9.27 -1.36 -0.23
CA ASP A 86 9.04 -2.30 -1.32
C ASP A 86 9.38 -1.70 -2.68
N LEU A 87 8.96 -0.48 -2.97
CA LEU A 87 9.29 0.22 -4.20
C LEU A 87 10.80 0.45 -4.34
N ASP A 88 11.46 0.88 -3.26
CA ASP A 88 12.92 1.07 -3.21
C ASP A 88 13.64 -0.25 -3.49
N TRP A 89 13.21 -1.31 -2.84
CA TRP A 89 13.77 -2.63 -3.02
C TRP A 89 13.54 -3.16 -4.45
N GLY A 90 12.33 -2.98 -4.97
CA GLY A 90 11.97 -3.32 -6.34
C GLY A 90 12.88 -2.62 -7.37
N LEU A 91 13.16 -1.31 -7.17
CA LEU A 91 14.11 -0.57 -8.01
C LEU A 91 15.53 -1.16 -7.95
N LYS A 92 16.00 -1.51 -6.76
CA LYS A 92 17.34 -2.05 -6.55
C LYS A 92 17.52 -3.41 -7.23
N ILE A 93 16.54 -4.32 -7.07
CA ILE A 93 16.64 -5.66 -7.66
C ILE A 93 16.48 -5.64 -9.18
N GLN A 94 15.59 -4.79 -9.73
CA GLN A 94 15.46 -4.64 -11.19
C GLN A 94 16.75 -4.12 -11.83
N LYS A 95 17.45 -3.17 -11.19
CA LYS A 95 18.77 -2.71 -11.65
C LYS A 95 19.83 -3.81 -11.67
N LYS A 96 19.69 -4.85 -10.85
CA LYS A 96 20.53 -6.06 -10.84
C LYS A 96 20.07 -7.11 -11.85
N GLY A 97 19.03 -6.86 -12.63
CA GLY A 97 18.51 -7.77 -13.67
C GLY A 97 17.46 -8.78 -13.18
N TRP A 98 17.00 -8.66 -11.93
CA TRP A 98 15.94 -9.51 -11.40
C TRP A 98 14.56 -9.08 -11.91
N LYS A 99 13.67 -10.05 -12.09
CA LYS A 99 12.28 -9.80 -12.48
C LYS A 99 11.38 -9.60 -11.28
N ILE A 100 10.40 -8.71 -11.45
CA ILE A 100 9.24 -8.56 -10.57
C ILE A 100 8.03 -9.07 -11.35
N VAL A 101 7.23 -9.93 -10.72
CA VAL A 101 6.02 -10.49 -11.33
C VAL A 101 4.79 -10.05 -10.56
N TYR A 102 3.77 -9.65 -11.29
CA TYR A 102 2.43 -9.43 -10.75
C TYR A 102 1.54 -10.63 -11.06
N GLU A 103 1.00 -11.28 -10.01
CA GLU A 103 0.11 -12.44 -10.12
C GLU A 103 -1.31 -12.08 -9.67
N ALA A 104 -2.19 -11.80 -10.62
CA ALA A 104 -3.55 -11.35 -10.34
C ALA A 104 -4.43 -12.42 -9.66
N HIS A 105 -4.16 -13.72 -9.91
CA HIS A 105 -4.93 -14.82 -9.33
C HIS A 105 -4.59 -15.09 -7.86
N ALA A 106 -3.46 -14.58 -7.38
CA ALA A 106 -3.11 -14.59 -5.97
C ALA A 106 -3.72 -13.38 -5.24
N SER A 107 -5.04 -13.35 -5.16
CA SER A 107 -5.78 -12.20 -4.63
C SER A 107 -5.95 -12.27 -3.11
N ILE A 108 -5.83 -11.10 -2.47
CA ILE A 108 -6.17 -10.86 -1.06
C ILE A 108 -7.21 -9.77 -0.93
N VAL A 109 -7.95 -9.77 0.18
CA VAL A 109 -8.66 -8.59 0.66
C VAL A 109 -7.73 -7.82 1.57
N HIS A 110 -7.61 -6.51 1.33
CA HIS A 110 -6.83 -5.60 2.15
C HIS A 110 -7.67 -4.39 2.52
N VAL A 111 -7.96 -4.20 3.80
CA VAL A 111 -8.82 -3.13 4.30
C VAL A 111 -8.03 -2.21 5.21
N HIS A 112 -8.13 -0.92 4.93
CA HIS A 112 -7.57 0.13 5.79
C HIS A 112 -8.69 0.81 6.59
N GLU A 113 -8.70 0.62 7.89
CA GLU A 113 -9.59 1.34 8.79
C GLU A 113 -8.98 2.70 9.16
N GLU A 114 -9.06 3.64 8.21
CA GLU A 114 -8.42 4.94 8.34
C GLU A 114 -9.44 6.08 8.40
N ASN A 115 -9.27 6.98 9.35
CA ASN A 115 -9.92 8.28 9.33
C ASN A 115 -9.13 9.28 8.45
N ALA A 116 -9.69 10.47 8.22
CA ALA A 116 -9.09 11.52 7.40
C ALA A 116 -7.64 11.87 7.79
N SER A 117 -7.34 11.89 9.09
CA SER A 117 -5.99 12.18 9.59
C SER A 117 -5.00 11.05 9.29
N LYS A 118 -5.41 9.80 9.43
CA LYS A 118 -4.59 8.63 9.07
C LYS A 118 -4.30 8.60 7.57
N ILE A 119 -5.31 8.83 6.72
CA ILE A 119 -5.14 8.94 5.26
C ILE A 119 -4.09 9.99 4.93
N LYS A 120 -4.26 11.23 5.43
CA LYS A 120 -3.28 12.30 5.21
C LYS A 120 -1.87 11.91 5.66
N ASN A 121 -1.74 11.28 6.82
CA ASN A 121 -0.43 10.86 7.34
C ASN A 121 0.20 9.74 6.53
N ARG A 122 -0.57 8.76 6.04
CA ARG A 122 -0.09 7.71 5.15
C ARG A 122 0.53 8.30 3.89
N TYR A 123 -0.20 9.11 3.15
CA TYR A 123 0.28 9.73 1.93
C TYR A 123 1.42 10.73 2.15
N ARG A 124 1.46 11.39 3.32
CA ARG A 124 2.61 12.23 3.69
C ARG A 124 3.88 11.40 3.86
N ARG A 125 3.81 10.25 4.55
CA ARG A 125 4.95 9.35 4.74
C ARG A 125 5.45 8.79 3.41
N GLU A 126 4.52 8.33 2.57
CA GLU A 126 4.82 7.82 1.24
C GLU A 126 5.49 8.88 0.36
N ALA A 127 5.01 10.13 0.39
CA ALA A 127 5.62 11.22 -0.38
C ALA A 127 7.02 11.59 0.11
N ILE A 128 7.28 11.55 1.42
CA ILE A 128 8.61 11.75 1.99
C ILE A 128 9.57 10.64 1.50
N ALA A 129 9.13 9.39 1.56
CA ALA A 129 9.89 8.26 1.07
C ALA A 129 10.13 8.35 -0.45
N LEU A 130 9.07 8.64 -1.22
CA LEU A 130 9.17 8.76 -2.67
C LEU A 130 10.17 9.83 -3.11
N LYS A 131 10.17 10.99 -2.46
CA LYS A 131 11.15 12.06 -2.72
C LYS A 131 12.59 11.60 -2.46
N ARG A 132 12.81 10.72 -1.49
CA ARG A 132 14.13 10.17 -1.18
C ARG A 132 14.54 9.09 -2.20
N ILE A 133 13.60 8.22 -2.60
CA ILE A 133 13.82 7.17 -3.61
C ILE A 133 14.01 7.77 -5.00
N LEU A 134 13.21 8.79 -5.34
CA LEU A 134 13.17 9.47 -6.63
C LEU A 134 13.31 11.00 -6.43
N PRO A 135 14.55 11.53 -6.28
CA PRO A 135 14.77 12.93 -5.90
C PRO A 135 14.22 13.97 -6.88
N ASN A 136 14.00 13.59 -8.14
CA ASN A 136 13.46 14.47 -9.18
C ASN A 136 11.93 14.63 -9.09
N GLN A 137 11.27 13.89 -8.21
CA GLN A 137 9.83 14.02 -8.02
C GLN A 137 9.51 15.21 -7.10
N SER A 138 8.52 15.98 -7.50
CA SER A 138 8.05 17.13 -6.75
C SER A 138 6.56 17.33 -6.94
N MET A 139 5.94 18.11 -6.07
CA MET A 139 4.54 18.51 -6.15
C MET A 139 4.40 19.98 -5.72
N ASN A 140 3.96 20.82 -6.63
CA ASN A 140 3.65 22.22 -6.32
C ASN A 140 2.17 22.42 -5.94
N LEU A 141 1.76 23.63 -5.58
CA LEU A 141 0.39 23.92 -5.17
C LEU A 141 -0.62 23.72 -6.32
N PHE A 142 -0.23 24.06 -7.55
CA PHE A 142 -1.09 23.84 -8.72
C PHE A 142 -1.30 22.34 -8.96
N ASP A 143 -0.25 21.54 -8.85
CA ASP A 143 -0.36 20.07 -8.96
C ASP A 143 -1.30 19.49 -7.90
N PHE A 144 -1.18 19.97 -6.65
CA PHE A 144 -2.07 19.55 -5.56
C PHE A 144 -3.53 19.82 -5.91
N ILE A 145 -3.86 21.06 -6.32
CA ILE A 145 -5.24 21.44 -6.67
C ILE A 145 -5.71 20.64 -7.86
N ARG A 146 -4.94 20.61 -8.95
CA ARG A 146 -5.26 19.92 -10.19
C ARG A 146 -5.53 18.43 -9.97
N LEU A 147 -4.62 17.74 -9.28
CA LEU A 147 -4.74 16.30 -9.03
C LEU A 147 -5.91 15.99 -8.10
N THR A 148 -6.15 16.82 -7.08
CA THR A 148 -7.30 16.67 -6.19
C THR A 148 -8.60 16.76 -6.99
N VAL A 149 -8.78 17.83 -7.77
CA VAL A 149 -10.01 18.08 -8.53
C VAL A 149 -10.23 16.98 -9.58
N ILE A 150 -9.22 16.66 -10.37
CA ILE A 150 -9.33 15.63 -11.42
C ILE A 150 -9.73 14.29 -10.83
N ASN A 151 -9.10 13.85 -9.74
CA ASN A 151 -9.41 12.55 -9.14
C ASN A 151 -10.78 12.52 -8.46
N ILE A 152 -11.23 13.65 -7.86
CA ILE A 152 -12.61 13.76 -7.36
C ILE A 152 -13.59 13.62 -8.52
N VAL A 153 -13.39 14.36 -9.62
CA VAL A 153 -14.28 14.31 -10.78
C VAL A 153 -14.37 12.91 -11.38
N ILE A 154 -13.23 12.22 -11.53
CA ILE A 154 -13.18 10.84 -12.03
C ILE A 154 -13.96 9.89 -11.11
N ASP A 155 -13.74 9.95 -9.80
CA ASP A 155 -14.44 9.07 -8.85
C ASP A 155 -15.93 9.37 -8.78
N VAL A 156 -16.31 10.65 -8.83
CA VAL A 156 -17.73 11.10 -8.90
C VAL A 156 -18.39 10.56 -10.15
N PHE A 157 -17.71 10.65 -11.29
CA PHE A 157 -18.24 10.13 -12.56
C PHE A 157 -18.47 8.61 -12.48
N HIS A 158 -17.50 7.84 -11.99
CA HIS A 158 -17.66 6.40 -11.79
C HIS A 158 -18.78 6.08 -10.80
N ALA A 159 -18.81 6.76 -9.66
CA ALA A 159 -19.86 6.56 -8.63
C ALA A 159 -21.25 6.91 -9.15
N PHE A 160 -21.37 7.90 -10.03
CA PHE A 160 -22.63 8.24 -10.70
C PHE A 160 -23.12 7.08 -11.60
N HIS A 161 -22.26 6.56 -12.45
CA HIS A 161 -22.59 5.43 -13.33
C HIS A 161 -22.91 4.14 -12.56
N GLU A 162 -22.25 3.93 -11.44
CA GLU A 162 -22.52 2.79 -10.54
C GLU A 162 -23.75 3.01 -9.62
N ARG A 163 -24.45 4.16 -9.72
CA ARG A 163 -25.57 4.57 -8.86
C ARG A 163 -25.21 4.62 -7.36
N LYS A 164 -23.95 4.89 -7.05
CA LYS A 164 -23.42 4.96 -5.68
C LYS A 164 -23.04 6.39 -5.23
N LEU A 165 -23.29 7.40 -6.07
CA LEU A 165 -22.81 8.76 -5.83
C LEU A 165 -23.30 9.34 -4.50
N PHE A 166 -24.60 9.28 -4.22
CA PHE A 166 -25.17 9.87 -3.01
C PHE A 166 -24.57 9.31 -1.72
N LEU A 167 -24.26 8.01 -1.72
CA LEU A 167 -23.66 7.33 -0.57
C LEU A 167 -22.19 7.69 -0.37
N ASN A 168 -21.46 7.97 -1.46
CA ASN A 168 -19.99 8.07 -1.43
C ASN A 168 -19.45 9.48 -1.69
N PHE A 169 -20.27 10.46 -2.10
CA PHE A 169 -19.78 11.79 -2.51
C PHE A 169 -18.91 12.45 -1.44
N ARG A 170 -19.38 12.51 -0.20
CA ARG A 170 -18.64 13.12 0.92
C ARG A 170 -17.33 12.37 1.19
N ASP A 171 -17.37 11.06 1.13
CA ASP A 171 -16.19 10.20 1.34
C ASP A 171 -15.16 10.38 0.21
N ILE A 172 -15.60 10.44 -1.05
CA ILE A 172 -14.74 10.71 -2.22
C ILE A 172 -14.00 12.03 -2.04
N VAL A 173 -14.73 13.12 -1.76
CA VAL A 173 -14.13 14.44 -1.58
C VAL A 173 -13.13 14.43 -0.41
N GLN A 174 -13.50 13.85 0.73
CA GLN A 174 -12.63 13.77 1.89
C GLN A 174 -11.38 12.95 1.61
N PHE A 175 -11.53 11.75 1.04
CA PHE A 175 -10.42 10.85 0.77
C PHE A 175 -9.41 11.49 -0.18
N ARG A 176 -9.86 11.98 -1.36
CA ARG A 176 -8.98 12.57 -2.36
C ARG A 176 -8.30 13.84 -1.87
N THR A 177 -9.02 14.69 -1.13
CA THR A 177 -8.42 15.88 -0.51
C THR A 177 -7.32 15.49 0.48
N MET A 178 -7.56 14.53 1.37
CA MET A 178 -6.58 14.09 2.36
C MET A 178 -5.38 13.38 1.71
N GLN A 179 -5.63 12.58 0.67
CA GLN A 179 -4.60 11.93 -0.13
C GLN A 179 -3.61 12.96 -0.69
N PHE A 180 -4.09 13.89 -1.49
CA PHE A 180 -3.20 14.84 -2.16
C PHE A 180 -2.65 15.91 -1.23
N LEU A 181 -3.38 16.31 -0.18
CA LEU A 181 -2.85 17.18 0.87
C LEU A 181 -1.68 16.52 1.61
N GLY A 182 -1.81 15.25 1.95
CA GLY A 182 -0.73 14.48 2.57
C GLY A 182 0.49 14.43 1.66
N THR A 183 0.30 14.08 0.39
CA THR A 183 1.35 14.02 -0.63
C THR A 183 2.05 15.38 -0.79
N TYR A 184 1.28 16.46 -0.95
CA TYR A 184 1.82 17.81 -1.08
C TYR A 184 2.68 18.23 0.13
N ILE A 185 2.17 18.01 1.35
CA ILE A 185 2.92 18.32 2.58
C ILE A 185 4.20 17.48 2.65
N GLY A 186 4.14 16.19 2.27
CA GLY A 186 5.29 15.29 2.28
C GLY A 186 6.42 15.77 1.35
N PHE A 187 6.10 16.14 0.11
CA PHE A 187 7.09 16.68 -0.84
C PHE A 187 7.70 18.00 -0.39
N ARG A 188 6.97 18.83 0.34
CA ARG A 188 7.47 20.10 0.87
C ARG A 188 8.27 19.99 2.17
N GLN A 189 8.31 18.82 2.78
CA GLN A 189 9.10 18.65 4.00
C GLN A 189 10.59 18.81 3.70
N LYS A 190 11.24 19.74 4.39
CA LYS A 190 12.65 20.09 4.17
C LYS A 190 13.61 19.31 5.07
N ASN A 191 13.14 18.93 6.27
CA ASN A 191 14.00 18.29 7.26
C ASN A 191 14.05 16.79 7.04
N GLU A 192 15.20 16.20 7.29
CA GLU A 192 15.32 14.75 7.39
C GLU A 192 14.34 14.20 8.46
N VAL A 193 13.83 13.01 8.21
CA VAL A 193 12.93 12.35 9.14
C VAL A 193 13.77 11.86 10.32
N ASP A 194 13.72 12.58 11.42
CA ASP A 194 14.37 12.17 12.66
C ASP A 194 13.67 10.97 13.31
N ALA A 195 14.33 10.36 14.30
CA ALA A 195 13.79 9.20 15.01
C ALA A 195 12.45 9.50 15.71
N GLN A 196 12.22 10.76 16.16
CA GLN A 196 10.96 11.16 16.79
C GLN A 196 9.83 11.23 15.78
N LEU A 197 10.08 11.76 14.59
CA LEU A 197 9.09 11.83 13.52
C LEU A 197 8.73 10.43 13.01
N ARG A 198 9.72 9.52 12.89
CA ARG A 198 9.49 8.11 12.58
C ARG A 198 8.61 7.45 13.65
N LYS A 199 8.94 7.60 14.92
CA LYS A 199 8.14 7.06 16.04
C LYS A 199 6.70 7.59 15.99
N ARG A 200 6.49 8.88 15.70
CA ARG A 200 5.17 9.47 15.55
C ARG A 200 4.37 8.92 14.35
N PHE A 201 5.03 8.53 13.28
CA PHE A 201 4.37 7.95 12.12
C PHE A 201 3.94 6.50 12.36
N TYR A 202 4.81 5.67 12.91
CA TYR A 202 4.55 4.25 13.09
C TYR A 202 3.78 3.92 14.38
N TYR A 203 3.99 4.72 15.44
CA TYR A 203 3.42 4.48 16.76
C TYR A 203 2.67 5.70 17.31
N PRO A 204 1.66 6.25 16.61
CA PRO A 204 0.97 7.48 17.03
C PRO A 204 0.26 7.36 18.37
N ASN A 205 -0.06 6.14 18.81
CA ASN A 205 -0.77 5.85 20.06
C ASN A 205 0.15 5.63 21.27
N GLU A 206 1.42 5.33 21.08
CA GLU A 206 2.37 5.14 22.20
C GLU A 206 2.62 6.44 22.97
N LEU A 207 2.50 7.59 22.30
CA LEU A 207 2.62 8.90 22.93
C LEU A 207 1.39 9.26 23.83
N LYS A 208 0.31 8.47 23.75
CA LYS A 208 -0.94 8.69 24.52
C LYS A 208 -1.26 7.60 25.53
N LYS A 209 -0.51 6.52 25.60
CA LYS A 209 -0.78 5.45 26.57
C LYS A 209 -0.20 5.81 27.94
N LYS A 210 -1.08 6.24 28.85
CA LYS A 210 -0.99 5.86 30.27
C LYS A 210 -1.25 4.34 30.31
N ASN A 211 -0.34 3.62 30.98
CA ASN A 211 -0.39 2.17 31.17
C ASN A 211 -1.79 1.68 31.57
N LYS A 212 -2.50 1.08 30.61
CA LYS A 212 -3.52 0.07 30.91
C LYS A 212 -2.91 -1.25 30.49
N GLU A 213 -2.86 -2.18 31.42
CA GLU A 213 -2.49 -3.57 31.10
C GLU A 213 -3.42 -4.09 30.00
N PRO A 214 -2.91 -4.84 29.03
CA PRO A 214 -3.74 -5.40 27.99
C PRO A 214 -4.69 -6.44 28.62
N GLU A 215 -5.98 -6.24 28.43
CA GLU A 215 -7.00 -7.22 28.75
C GLU A 215 -6.90 -8.32 27.69
N TYR A 216 -6.33 -9.46 28.07
CA TYR A 216 -6.26 -10.62 27.19
C TYR A 216 -7.65 -11.28 27.17
N GLY A 217 -8.28 -11.40 26.02
CA GLY A 217 -9.44 -12.25 25.80
C GLY A 217 -9.09 -13.74 25.99
N GLU A 218 -10.12 -14.59 26.05
CA GLU A 218 -9.94 -16.04 26.17
C GLU A 218 -9.07 -16.60 25.04
N ARG A 219 -8.16 -17.50 25.41
CA ARG A 219 -7.24 -18.13 24.47
C ARG A 219 -8.04 -19.05 23.54
N ILE A 220 -7.96 -18.85 22.24
CA ILE A 220 -8.58 -19.76 21.27
C ILE A 220 -7.85 -21.10 21.33
N ILE A 221 -8.58 -22.13 21.73
CA ILE A 221 -8.08 -23.50 21.70
C ILE A 221 -8.51 -24.08 20.34
N TYR A 222 -7.54 -24.27 19.46
CA TYR A 222 -7.76 -25.03 18.24
C TYR A 222 -7.79 -26.50 18.61
N SER A 223 -9.00 -27.12 18.70
CA SER A 223 -9.11 -28.57 18.76
C SER A 223 -8.52 -29.14 17.48
N ALA A 224 -7.52 -29.99 17.61
CA ALA A 224 -7.02 -30.79 16.49
C ALA A 224 -8.22 -31.57 15.90
N VAL A 225 -8.51 -31.31 14.63
CA VAL A 225 -9.42 -32.18 13.87
C VAL A 225 -8.61 -33.45 13.57
N GLU A 226 -8.77 -34.44 14.44
CA GLU A 226 -8.39 -35.79 14.13
C GLU A 226 -9.41 -36.34 13.12
N SER A 227 -8.95 -36.66 11.92
CA SER A 227 -9.33 -37.84 11.15
C SER A 227 -8.64 -37.84 9.78
#